data_b73c602bf577275a99164f6e5e23ef11
#
_entry.id   b73c602bf577275a99164f6e5e23ef11
#
_cell.length_a   1.000
_cell.length_b   1.000
_cell.length_c   1.000
_cell.angle_alpha   90.00
_cell.angle_beta   90.00
_cell.angle_gamma   90.00
#
_symmetry.space_group_name_H-M   'P 1'
#
loop_
_entity.id
_entity.type
_entity.pdbx_description
1 polymer ?
#
loop_
_entity_poly.entity_id
_entity_poly.type
_entity_poly.pdbx_seq_one_letter_code
_entity_poly.pdbx_strand_id
1 'polypeptide(L)'
;MDPATGRRYATTFPLITVQDMVQAQFRLLDHLGIEKLHASVGSSLGGMQSLAAATLFPERVGSVVSISASFQAHPTAIALRYMQRRIIMADPHWRGGHYYDHHFPVLGMKHAR
;
A
#
# COMPACT_ATOMS: atom_id res chain seq x y z
N MET A 1 -8.10 12.28 4.38
CA MET A 1 -8.68 13.04 5.50
C MET A 1 -9.28 12.05 6.48
N ASP A 2 -9.13 12.30 7.75
CA ASP A 2 -9.80 11.52 8.80
C ASP A 2 -11.28 11.93 8.83
N PRO A 3 -12.22 11.02 8.61
CA PRO A 3 -13.65 11.35 8.57
C PRO A 3 -14.21 11.81 9.93
N ALA A 4 -13.57 11.42 11.03
CA ALA A 4 -14.02 11.82 12.37
C ALA A 4 -13.62 13.26 12.72
N THR A 5 -12.49 13.74 12.21
CA THR A 5 -11.93 15.04 12.58
C THR A 5 -11.88 16.05 11.43
N GLY A 6 -12.06 15.62 10.19
CA GLY A 6 -11.89 16.43 8.97
C GLY A 6 -10.45 16.85 8.70
N ARG A 7 -9.48 16.39 9.49
CA ARG A 7 -8.04 16.71 9.36
C ARG A 7 -7.29 15.64 8.58
N ARG A 8 -6.10 15.99 8.10
CA ARG A 8 -5.18 15.01 7.51
C ARG A 8 -4.66 14.08 8.60
N TYR A 9 -4.62 12.78 8.30
CA TYR A 9 -4.13 11.75 9.23
C TYR A 9 -2.65 11.95 9.63
N ALA A 10 -1.80 12.40 8.68
CA ALA A 10 -0.35 12.41 8.85
C ALA A 10 0.15 11.04 9.39
N THR A 11 0.86 11.01 10.51
CA THR A 11 1.36 9.77 11.11
C THR A 11 0.30 8.94 11.86
N THR A 12 -0.91 9.46 12.02
CA THR A 12 -2.03 8.72 12.62
C THR A 12 -2.85 7.94 11.60
N PHE A 13 -2.42 7.91 10.31
CA PHE A 13 -3.08 7.10 9.29
C PHE A 13 -3.12 5.63 9.73
N PRO A 14 -4.29 4.97 9.66
CA PRO A 14 -4.43 3.59 10.10
C PRO A 14 -3.52 2.65 9.32
N LEU A 15 -3.07 1.58 9.96
CA LEU A 15 -2.32 0.53 9.30
C LEU A 15 -3.24 -0.19 8.31
N ILE A 16 -2.90 -0.11 7.03
CA ILE A 16 -3.60 -0.80 5.94
C ILE A 16 -2.73 -1.95 5.47
N THR A 17 -3.26 -3.16 5.53
CA THR A 17 -2.60 -4.36 5.06
C THR A 17 -2.93 -4.66 3.59
N VAL A 18 -2.18 -5.57 2.97
CA VAL A 18 -2.49 -6.08 1.62
C VAL A 18 -3.87 -6.76 1.62
N GLN A 19 -4.20 -7.47 2.70
CA GLN A 19 -5.50 -8.11 2.86
C GLN A 19 -6.65 -7.09 2.90
N ASP A 20 -6.48 -5.99 3.62
CA ASP A 20 -7.49 -4.92 3.67
C ASP A 20 -7.74 -4.32 2.28
N MET A 21 -6.65 -4.11 1.51
CA MET A 21 -6.74 -3.61 0.13
C MET A 21 -7.54 -4.56 -0.76
N VAL A 22 -7.25 -5.86 -0.68
CA VAL A 22 -7.95 -6.90 -1.44
C VAL A 22 -9.41 -7.01 -1.02
N GLN A 23 -9.71 -6.97 0.28
CA GLN A 23 -11.10 -6.98 0.76
C GLN A 23 -11.89 -5.78 0.23
N ALA A 24 -11.28 -4.60 0.22
CA ALA A 24 -11.92 -3.40 -0.35
C ALA A 24 -12.20 -3.55 -1.86
N GLN A 25 -11.25 -4.14 -2.61
CA GLN A 25 -11.45 -4.43 -4.03
C GLN A 25 -12.61 -5.41 -4.25
N PHE A 26 -12.70 -6.48 -3.46
CA PHE A 26 -13.79 -7.46 -3.61
C PHE A 26 -15.15 -6.91 -3.19
N ARG A 27 -15.22 -6.00 -2.22
CA ARG A 27 -16.47 -5.26 -1.93
C ARG A 27 -16.90 -4.39 -3.11
N LEU A 28 -15.95 -3.79 -3.84
CA LEU A 28 -16.27 -3.07 -5.07
C LEU A 28 -16.79 -4.01 -6.16
N LEU A 29 -16.18 -5.18 -6.34
CA LEU A 29 -16.67 -6.20 -7.28
C LEU A 29 -18.09 -6.65 -6.94
N ASP A 30 -18.40 -6.85 -5.65
CA ASP A 30 -19.74 -7.18 -5.17
C ASP A 30 -20.75 -6.08 -5.53
N HIS A 31 -20.37 -4.82 -5.29
CA HIS A 31 -21.20 -3.67 -5.65
C HIS A 31 -21.48 -3.58 -7.17
N LEU A 32 -20.51 -3.98 -7.98
CA LEU A 32 -20.62 -4.02 -9.45
C LEU A 32 -21.30 -5.29 -9.99
N GLY A 33 -21.67 -6.24 -9.14
CA GLY A 33 -22.26 -7.51 -9.52
C GLY A 33 -21.30 -8.48 -10.22
N ILE A 34 -19.99 -8.31 -10.00
CA ILE A 34 -18.95 -9.16 -10.59
C ILE A 34 -18.65 -10.31 -9.61
N GLU A 35 -19.19 -11.47 -9.89
CA GLU A 35 -19.03 -12.65 -9.03
C GLU A 35 -17.64 -13.28 -9.14
N LYS A 36 -17.07 -13.32 -10.34
CA LYS A 36 -15.79 -14.00 -10.60
C LYS A 36 -14.92 -13.22 -11.59
N LEU A 37 -13.65 -13.09 -11.24
CA LEU A 37 -12.61 -12.57 -12.13
C LEU A 37 -12.05 -13.69 -13.00
N HIS A 38 -11.91 -13.43 -14.30
CA HIS A 38 -11.16 -14.32 -15.19
C HIS A 38 -9.71 -14.39 -14.78
N ALA A 39 -9.09 -13.24 -14.49
CA ALA A 39 -7.72 -13.14 -14.01
C ALA A 39 -7.52 -11.94 -13.09
N SER A 40 -6.61 -12.06 -12.12
CA SER A 40 -6.04 -10.96 -11.35
C SER A 40 -4.59 -10.75 -11.80
N VAL A 41 -4.28 -9.56 -12.30
CA VAL A 41 -2.98 -9.23 -12.87
C VAL A 41 -2.40 -8.02 -12.16
N GLY A 42 -1.17 -8.12 -11.66
CA GLY A 42 -0.54 -7.01 -10.97
C GLY A 42 0.98 -7.08 -10.95
N SER A 43 1.61 -5.90 -10.80
CA SER A 43 3.05 -5.81 -10.60
C SER A 43 3.39 -5.19 -9.25
N SER A 44 4.55 -5.58 -8.67
CA SER A 44 5.02 -5.11 -7.37
C SER A 44 3.95 -5.28 -6.29
N LEU A 45 3.47 -4.22 -5.63
CA LEU A 45 2.37 -4.28 -4.65
C LEU A 45 1.09 -4.86 -5.26
N GLY A 46 0.77 -4.54 -6.53
CA GLY A 46 -0.37 -5.13 -7.24
C GLY A 46 -0.22 -6.64 -7.45
N GLY A 47 0.99 -7.12 -7.69
CA GLY A 47 1.28 -8.56 -7.74
C GLY A 47 1.09 -9.26 -6.39
N MET A 48 1.46 -8.60 -5.28
CA MET A 48 1.16 -9.11 -3.93
C MET A 48 -0.35 -9.16 -3.67
N GLN A 49 -1.10 -8.13 -4.12
CA GLN A 49 -2.56 -8.12 -4.02
C GLN A 49 -3.20 -9.24 -4.86
N SER A 50 -2.69 -9.50 -6.06
CA SER A 50 -3.19 -10.60 -6.90
C SER A 50 -2.99 -11.97 -6.26
N LEU A 51 -1.84 -12.19 -5.62
CA LEU A 51 -1.57 -13.41 -4.85
C LEU A 51 -2.51 -13.52 -3.63
N ALA A 52 -2.67 -12.42 -2.89
CA ALA A 52 -3.57 -12.36 -1.75
C ALA A 52 -5.04 -12.56 -2.17
N ALA A 53 -5.46 -12.03 -3.31
CA ALA A 53 -6.80 -12.22 -3.86
C ALA A 53 -7.12 -13.69 -4.11
N ALA A 54 -6.19 -14.43 -4.74
CA ALA A 54 -6.37 -15.86 -4.97
C ALA A 54 -6.37 -16.69 -3.67
N THR A 55 -5.66 -16.20 -2.63
CA THR A 55 -5.63 -16.89 -1.33
C THR A 55 -6.89 -16.64 -0.50
N LEU A 56 -7.39 -15.39 -0.51
CA LEU A 56 -8.56 -15.00 0.27
C LEU A 56 -9.90 -15.36 -0.41
N PHE A 57 -9.90 -15.37 -1.75
CA PHE A 57 -11.11 -15.59 -2.55
C PHE A 57 -10.84 -16.61 -3.69
N PRO A 58 -10.41 -17.86 -3.38
CA PRO A 58 -9.96 -18.81 -4.39
C PRO A 58 -11.03 -19.13 -5.43
N GLU A 59 -12.30 -19.18 -5.04
CA GLU A 59 -13.41 -19.48 -5.94
C GLU A 59 -13.76 -18.31 -6.88
N ARG A 60 -13.29 -17.10 -6.53
CA ARG A 60 -13.60 -15.85 -7.24
C ARG A 60 -12.49 -15.39 -8.17
N VAL A 61 -11.33 -16.05 -8.19
CA VAL A 61 -10.18 -15.69 -9.03
C VAL A 61 -9.81 -16.88 -9.92
N GLY A 62 -10.02 -16.74 -11.22
CA GLY A 62 -9.75 -17.81 -12.19
C GLY A 62 -8.27 -18.05 -12.43
N SER A 63 -7.47 -16.98 -12.53
CA SER A 63 -6.02 -17.08 -12.71
C SER A 63 -5.30 -15.87 -12.11
N VAL A 64 -4.00 -15.99 -11.87
CA VAL A 64 -3.15 -14.94 -11.32
C VAL A 64 -1.92 -14.72 -12.19
N VAL A 65 -1.64 -13.46 -12.48
CA VAL A 65 -0.36 -13.02 -13.06
C VAL A 65 0.30 -12.04 -12.10
N SER A 66 1.36 -12.49 -11.43
CA SER A 66 2.12 -11.68 -10.47
C SER A 66 3.49 -11.35 -11.04
N ILE A 67 3.75 -10.06 -11.27
CA ILE A 67 4.96 -9.55 -11.93
C ILE A 67 5.82 -8.82 -10.90
N SER A 68 7.08 -9.22 -10.78
CA SER A 68 8.06 -8.56 -9.87
C SER A 68 7.52 -8.38 -8.43
N ALA A 69 6.82 -9.40 -7.93
CA ALA A 69 6.27 -9.43 -6.58
C ALA A 69 6.63 -10.74 -5.89
N SER A 70 6.70 -10.70 -4.58
CA SER A 70 6.93 -11.89 -3.75
C SER A 70 5.79 -12.07 -2.74
N PHE A 71 5.55 -13.31 -2.35
CA PHE A 71 4.59 -13.63 -1.27
C PHE A 71 5.13 -13.29 0.12
N GLN A 72 6.45 -13.12 0.25
CA GLN A 72 7.12 -12.78 1.50
C GLN A 72 8.22 -11.74 1.23
N ALA A 73 8.26 -10.69 2.05
CA ALA A 73 9.29 -9.67 1.93
C ALA A 73 10.66 -10.21 2.41
N HIS A 74 11.69 -10.06 1.57
CA HIS A 74 13.04 -10.40 1.94
C HIS A 74 13.59 -9.42 3.00
N PRO A 75 14.38 -9.86 4.00
CA PRO A 75 14.94 -9.00 5.05
C PRO A 75 15.64 -7.74 4.53
N THR A 76 16.40 -7.86 3.44
CA THR A 76 17.06 -6.71 2.79
C THR A 76 16.06 -5.67 2.28
N ALA A 77 14.94 -6.11 1.70
CA ALA A 77 13.88 -5.20 1.24
C ALA A 77 13.21 -4.48 2.41
N ILE A 78 13.00 -5.18 3.53
CA ILE A 78 12.45 -4.59 4.76
C ILE A 78 13.41 -3.53 5.29
N ALA A 79 14.71 -3.84 5.41
CA ALA A 79 15.75 -2.93 5.87
C ALA A 79 15.83 -1.68 4.98
N LEU A 80 15.85 -1.86 3.65
CA LEU A 80 15.89 -0.75 2.69
C LEU A 80 14.68 0.18 2.86
N ARG A 81 13.46 -0.36 2.94
CA ARG A 81 12.24 0.43 3.16
C ARG A 81 12.23 1.14 4.51
N TYR A 82 12.77 0.50 5.54
CA TYR A 82 12.94 1.14 6.84
C TYR A 82 13.89 2.33 6.74
N MET A 83 15.06 2.16 6.12
CA MET A 83 16.04 3.24 5.94
C MET A 83 15.45 4.41 5.14
N GLN A 84 14.76 4.14 4.03
CA GLN A 84 14.11 5.18 3.23
C GLN A 84 13.14 6.02 4.07
N ARG A 85 12.30 5.38 4.89
CA ARG A 85 11.41 6.11 5.79
C ARG A 85 12.18 6.93 6.83
N ARG A 86 13.24 6.38 7.41
CA ARG A 86 14.06 7.08 8.40
C ARG A 86 14.76 8.32 7.82
N ILE A 87 15.24 8.23 6.59
CA ILE A 87 15.84 9.36 5.87
C ILE A 87 14.83 10.49 5.67
N ILE A 88 13.62 10.17 5.22
CA ILE A 88 12.55 11.19 5.06
C ILE A 88 12.17 11.79 6.41
N MET A 89 12.02 10.98 7.45
CA MET A 89 11.63 11.44 8.78
C MET A 89 12.72 12.24 9.50
N ALA A 90 13.97 12.11 9.08
CA ALA A 90 15.10 12.90 9.58
C ALA A 90 15.19 14.31 8.98
N ASP A 91 14.48 14.58 7.87
CA ASP A 91 14.42 15.91 7.28
C ASP A 91 13.73 16.89 8.25
N PRO A 92 14.33 18.07 8.54
CA PRO A 92 13.72 19.08 9.42
C PRO A 92 12.31 19.51 9.01
N HIS A 93 11.99 19.40 7.72
CA HIS A 93 10.66 19.74 7.19
C HIS A 93 9.64 18.60 7.32
N TRP A 94 10.02 17.43 7.81
CA TRP A 94 9.09 16.31 8.04
C TRP A 94 7.98 16.64 9.04
N ARG A 95 8.29 17.33 10.13
CA ARG A 95 7.34 17.82 11.14
C ARG A 95 6.32 16.78 11.61
N GLY A 96 6.76 15.55 11.83
CA GLY A 96 5.85 14.47 12.23
C GLY A 96 4.77 14.14 11.19
N GLY A 97 5.01 14.39 9.91
CA GLY A 97 4.06 14.19 8.81
C GLY A 97 3.13 15.38 8.52
N HIS A 98 3.27 16.48 9.28
CA HIS A 98 2.46 17.72 9.12
C HIS A 98 3.18 18.75 8.25
N TYR A 99 3.61 18.38 7.05
CA TYR A 99 4.37 19.26 6.14
C TYR A 99 3.53 19.89 5.02
N TYR A 100 2.27 19.49 4.85
CA TYR A 100 1.44 19.85 3.70
C TYR A 100 1.17 21.36 3.54
N ASP A 101 1.07 22.08 4.65
CA ASP A 101 0.80 23.53 4.65
C ASP A 101 2.09 24.35 4.82
N HIS A 102 3.25 23.69 4.65
CA HIS A 102 4.59 24.24 4.82
C HIS A 102 5.53 23.80 3.71
N HIS A 103 6.84 23.79 3.98
CA HIS A 103 7.84 23.23 3.09
C HIS A 103 7.85 21.70 3.19
N PHE A 104 7.86 21.03 2.04
CA PHE A 104 8.00 19.58 1.96
C PHE A 104 9.42 19.12 2.38
N PRO A 105 9.56 17.90 2.90
CA PRO A 105 10.86 17.30 3.23
C PRO A 105 11.60 16.84 1.95
N VAL A 106 11.91 17.79 1.06
CA VAL A 106 12.43 17.54 -0.29
C VAL A 106 13.80 16.85 -0.25
N LEU A 107 14.66 17.25 0.69
CA LEU A 107 16.00 16.69 0.80
C LEU A 107 15.93 15.22 1.25
N GLY A 108 15.13 14.93 2.27
CA GLY A 108 14.87 13.57 2.72
C GLY A 108 14.26 12.70 1.63
N MET A 109 13.29 13.23 0.86
CA MET A 109 12.68 12.52 -0.27
C MET A 109 13.69 12.26 -1.40
N LYS A 110 14.62 13.17 -1.66
CA LYS A 110 15.69 12.98 -2.64
C LYS A 110 16.65 11.85 -2.24
N HIS A 111 17.07 11.82 -0.98
CA HIS A 111 18.02 10.83 -0.48
C HIS A 111 17.41 9.44 -0.26
N ALA A 112 16.09 9.34 -0.16
CA ALA A 112 15.38 8.08 0.00
C ALA A 112 15.06 7.32 -1.31
N ARG A 113 15.49 7.86 -2.46
CA ARG A 113 15.30 7.23 -3.79
C ARG A 113 16.24 6.11 -4.11
#